data_d93f92efe209c3732636f464a92b72d9
#
_entry.id   d93f92efe209c3732636f464a92b72d9
#
_cell.length_a   1.000
_cell.length_b   1.000
_cell.length_c   1.000
_cell.angle_alpha   90.00
_cell.angle_beta   90.00
_cell.angle_gamma   90.00
#
_symmetry.space_group_name_H-M   'P 1'
#
loop_
_entity.id
_entity.type
_entity.pdbx_description
1 polymer ?
#
loop_
_entity_poly.entity_id
_entity_poly.type
_entity_poly.pdbx_seq_one_letter_code
_entity_poly.pdbx_strand_id
1 'polypeptide(L)'
;MKRKHCLNFIKLPIVAIALTAGTAIAGTETVAPAPVAPAEDGCISGVLTLAGNSHFISYGRDVWADGSHLGDLGFNPSLEFTFKLPQNFALTAGTWWDVNSKAPAGFDAPLGAKIQEIDLWTGLAWTYDKFTIGGTYQGWIYGGSTEQIADLKLSYDCLLSPSLTWHNRLTEGASGGDTGSVLVLGLSHTFELGPVSLSTPVNFAYCLTEDFNRNQALGGSGNDYAYTSVGLQASYPLEFLGDCYGEWSLISGLTYYWTSGSVIPQNPTNKFLTYNFGLSASF
;
A
#
# COMPACT_ATOMS: atom_id res chain seq x y z
N MET A 1 -9.04 62.94 8.78
CA MET A 1 -8.96 61.93 7.72
C MET A 1 -7.68 61.13 7.87
N LYS A 2 -7.75 59.92 8.45
CA LYS A 2 -6.59 59.02 8.58
C LYS A 2 -6.80 57.86 7.59
N ARG A 3 -5.94 57.79 6.56
CA ARG A 3 -5.90 56.72 5.58
C ARG A 3 -5.27 55.49 6.25
N LYS A 4 -6.04 54.40 6.38
CA LYS A 4 -5.55 53.07 6.73
C LYS A 4 -4.96 52.44 5.46
N HIS A 5 -3.65 52.22 5.44
CA HIS A 5 -3.02 51.37 4.45
C HIS A 5 -3.33 49.91 4.81
N CYS A 6 -4.15 49.24 3.99
CA CYS A 6 -4.24 47.80 3.99
C CYS A 6 -2.99 47.22 3.32
N LEU A 7 -2.11 46.61 4.09
CA LEU A 7 -1.08 45.73 3.55
C LEU A 7 -1.77 44.43 3.06
N ASN A 8 -1.86 44.29 1.75
CA ASN A 8 -2.19 42.99 1.15
C ASN A 8 -1.03 42.06 1.36
N PHE A 9 -1.14 41.17 2.34
CA PHE A 9 -0.30 39.97 2.41
C PHE A 9 -0.69 39.06 1.26
N ILE A 10 0.20 38.91 0.31
CA ILE A 10 0.15 37.84 -0.70
C ILE A 10 0.25 36.55 0.08
N LYS A 11 -0.87 35.85 0.22
CA LYS A 11 -0.86 34.47 0.69
C LYS A 11 -0.23 33.63 -0.42
N LEU A 12 1.06 33.33 -0.30
CA LEU A 12 1.63 32.19 -1.03
C LEU A 12 0.88 30.94 -0.54
N PRO A 13 0.37 30.09 -1.45
CA PRO A 13 -0.12 28.80 -1.05
C PRO A 13 1.07 28.03 -0.47
N ILE A 14 1.06 27.80 0.83
CA ILE A 14 1.90 26.78 1.44
C ILE A 14 1.30 25.47 0.93
N VAL A 15 1.94 24.89 -0.07
CA VAL A 15 1.67 23.51 -0.47
C VAL A 15 2.09 22.68 0.73
N ALA A 16 1.12 22.33 1.56
CA ALA A 16 1.29 21.34 2.61
C ALA A 16 1.51 20.00 1.89
N ILE A 17 2.77 19.63 1.71
CA ILE A 17 3.14 18.30 1.22
C ILE A 17 2.76 17.34 2.33
N ALA A 18 1.63 16.67 2.16
CA ALA A 18 1.20 15.60 3.03
C ALA A 18 2.23 14.48 2.93
N LEU A 19 3.06 14.36 3.96
CA LEU A 19 3.93 13.22 4.16
C LEU A 19 3.05 12.00 4.45
N THR A 20 2.68 11.29 3.43
CA THR A 20 2.20 9.94 3.62
C THR A 20 3.42 9.08 3.92
N ALA A 21 3.57 8.69 5.15
CA ALA A 21 4.18 7.43 5.44
C ALA A 21 3.34 6.40 4.67
N GLY A 22 3.72 6.13 3.40
CA GLY A 22 3.09 5.06 2.64
C GLY A 22 3.28 3.82 3.46
N THR A 23 2.26 3.44 4.19
CA THR A 23 2.19 2.17 4.88
C THR A 23 2.33 1.13 3.80
N ALA A 24 3.26 0.20 3.97
CA ALA A 24 3.18 -1.06 3.30
C ALA A 24 1.86 -1.66 3.76
N ILE A 25 0.80 -1.47 2.99
CA ILE A 25 -0.45 -2.18 3.22
C ILE A 25 -0.11 -3.63 2.98
N ALA A 26 -0.20 -4.42 4.03
CA ALA A 26 0.05 -5.84 4.01
C ALA A 26 -0.66 -6.47 2.82
N GLY A 27 0.03 -7.36 2.15
CA GLY A 27 -0.52 -8.19 1.09
C GLY A 27 -0.68 -7.57 -0.28
N THR A 28 -0.92 -6.30 -0.43
CA THR A 28 -0.95 -5.64 -1.73
C THR A 28 0.09 -4.55 -1.79
N GLU A 29 1.00 -4.61 -2.78
CA GLU A 29 1.64 -3.41 -3.28
C GLU A 29 0.62 -2.57 -4.04
N THR A 30 -0.49 -2.26 -3.40
CA THR A 30 -1.27 -1.13 -3.84
C THR A 30 -0.39 0.06 -3.51
N VAL A 31 0.22 0.63 -4.53
CA VAL A 31 0.64 2.01 -4.45
C VAL A 31 -0.55 2.73 -3.85
N ALA A 32 -0.38 3.19 -2.63
CA ALA A 32 -1.44 3.95 -1.99
C ALA A 32 -1.93 4.98 -2.99
N PRO A 33 -3.24 5.13 -3.21
CA PRO A 33 -3.75 6.22 -4.02
C PRO A 33 -3.02 7.49 -3.61
N ALA A 34 -2.72 8.35 -4.58
CA ALA A 34 -2.04 9.61 -4.28
C ALA A 34 -2.73 10.24 -3.08
N PRO A 35 -1.99 10.55 -2.01
CA PRO A 35 -2.60 10.88 -0.74
C PRO A 35 -3.54 12.05 -0.90
N VAL A 36 -4.79 11.84 -0.59
CA VAL A 36 -5.69 12.96 -0.33
C VAL A 36 -5.13 13.64 0.91
N ALA A 37 -4.82 14.93 0.80
CA ALA A 37 -4.22 15.69 1.89
C ALA A 37 -5.11 15.55 3.15
N PRO A 38 -4.57 15.18 4.31
CA PRO A 38 -5.37 15.14 5.54
C PRO A 38 -5.96 16.50 5.82
N ALA A 39 -7.18 16.56 6.35
CA ALA A 39 -7.78 17.80 6.83
C ALA A 39 -6.77 18.58 7.68
N GLU A 40 -6.49 19.84 7.32
CA GLU A 40 -5.29 20.60 7.78
C GLU A 40 -5.22 20.84 9.29
N ASP A 41 -6.32 20.72 10.05
CA ASP A 41 -6.43 21.18 11.45
C ASP A 41 -6.59 20.06 12.51
N GLY A 42 -6.65 18.79 12.13
CA GLY A 42 -6.86 17.66 13.05
C GLY A 42 -5.58 17.01 13.57
N CYS A 43 -5.57 16.60 14.86
CA CYS A 43 -4.53 15.69 15.37
C CYS A 43 -4.73 14.24 14.90
N ILE A 44 -5.89 13.92 14.35
CA ILE A 44 -6.26 12.59 13.85
C ILE A 44 -6.81 12.76 12.44
N SER A 45 -6.37 11.93 11.54
CA SER A 45 -6.92 11.78 10.20
C SER A 45 -7.15 10.31 9.90
N GLY A 46 -8.04 10.01 8.96
CA GLY A 46 -8.33 8.65 8.55
C GLY A 46 -8.44 8.53 7.03
N VAL A 47 -8.14 7.35 6.52
CA VAL A 47 -8.35 6.98 5.11
C VAL A 47 -9.09 5.66 5.05
N LEU A 48 -10.28 5.68 4.44
CA LEU A 48 -11.03 4.48 4.08
C LEU A 48 -10.84 4.22 2.59
N THR A 49 -10.47 3.00 2.22
CA THR A 49 -10.41 2.58 0.81
C THR A 49 -11.34 1.38 0.60
N LEU A 50 -12.14 1.44 -0.45
CA LEU A 50 -13.03 0.36 -0.88
C LEU A 50 -12.63 0.00 -2.31
N ALA A 51 -11.75 -0.99 -2.48
CA ALA A 51 -11.16 -1.32 -3.77
C ALA A 51 -11.53 -2.72 -4.23
N GLY A 52 -11.77 -2.86 -5.54
CA GLY A 52 -11.78 -4.12 -6.25
C GLY A 52 -10.44 -4.30 -6.97
N ASN A 53 -9.77 -5.42 -6.72
CA ASN A 53 -8.47 -5.75 -7.29
C ASN A 53 -8.56 -7.01 -8.16
N SER A 54 -7.91 -6.98 -9.32
CA SER A 54 -7.84 -8.16 -10.20
C SER A 54 -6.95 -9.26 -9.62
N HIS A 55 -5.91 -8.87 -8.88
CA HIS A 55 -4.95 -9.77 -8.25
C HIS A 55 -4.71 -9.31 -6.81
N PHE A 56 -4.37 -10.25 -5.95
CA PHE A 56 -3.76 -9.98 -4.66
C PHE A 56 -2.25 -10.24 -4.77
N ILE A 57 -1.47 -9.19 -4.72
CA ILE A 57 -0.02 -9.27 -4.86
C ILE A 57 0.65 -9.00 -3.52
N SER A 58 1.41 -9.97 -3.03
CA SER A 58 2.23 -9.86 -1.83
C SER A 58 3.71 -10.01 -2.20
N TYR A 59 4.48 -8.93 -2.11
CA TYR A 59 5.92 -8.88 -2.48
C TYR A 59 6.23 -9.52 -3.84
N GLY A 60 5.43 -9.14 -4.85
CA GLY A 60 5.56 -9.64 -6.22
C GLY A 60 4.95 -11.01 -6.48
N ARG A 61 4.47 -11.70 -5.44
CA ARG A 61 3.75 -12.96 -5.57
C ARG A 61 2.28 -12.68 -5.84
N ASP A 62 1.73 -13.29 -6.89
CA ASP A 62 0.29 -13.40 -7.10
C ASP A 62 -0.26 -14.49 -6.17
N VAL A 63 -0.90 -14.08 -5.07
CA VAL A 63 -1.28 -14.99 -3.98
C VAL A 63 -2.28 -16.04 -4.43
N TRP A 64 -3.26 -15.65 -5.25
CA TRP A 64 -4.28 -16.57 -5.73
C TRP A 64 -3.92 -17.25 -7.06
N ALA A 65 -2.92 -16.73 -7.77
CA ALA A 65 -2.34 -17.32 -8.98
C ALA A 65 -3.38 -17.80 -10.05
N ASP A 66 -4.54 -17.20 -10.05
CA ASP A 66 -5.70 -17.68 -10.81
C ASP A 66 -5.87 -17.03 -12.20
N GLY A 67 -4.91 -16.18 -12.60
CA GLY A 67 -4.97 -15.52 -13.90
C GLY A 67 -6.25 -14.71 -14.03
N SER A 68 -6.43 -13.72 -13.19
CA SER A 68 -7.66 -12.97 -13.04
C SER A 68 -8.25 -12.48 -14.35
N HIS A 69 -9.49 -12.78 -14.53
CA HIS A 69 -10.35 -12.19 -15.54
C HIS A 69 -11.05 -10.95 -14.95
N LEU A 70 -11.37 -9.97 -15.78
CA LEU A 70 -12.13 -8.75 -15.41
C LEU A 70 -13.42 -9.00 -14.62
N GLY A 71 -13.94 -10.22 -14.64
CA GLY A 71 -15.17 -10.61 -13.96
C GLY A 71 -14.99 -11.21 -12.55
N ASP A 72 -13.76 -11.37 -12.07
CA ASP A 72 -13.47 -12.05 -10.80
C ASP A 72 -12.55 -11.22 -9.90
N LEU A 73 -13.05 -10.09 -9.44
CA LEU A 73 -12.33 -9.16 -8.58
C LEU A 73 -12.39 -9.62 -7.13
N GLY A 74 -11.25 -9.56 -6.44
CA GLY A 74 -11.21 -9.54 -4.99
C GLY A 74 -11.68 -8.16 -4.47
N PHE A 75 -12.40 -8.13 -3.36
CA PHE A 75 -12.77 -6.90 -2.68
C PHE A 75 -11.85 -6.70 -1.48
N ASN A 76 -11.11 -5.60 -1.49
CA ASN A 76 -10.08 -5.34 -0.50
C ASN A 76 -10.33 -3.98 0.20
N PRO A 77 -11.24 -3.93 1.18
CA PRO A 77 -11.43 -2.73 1.99
C PRO A 77 -10.26 -2.53 2.95
N SER A 78 -9.89 -1.28 3.18
CA SER A 78 -8.91 -0.90 4.19
C SER A 78 -9.33 0.37 4.93
N LEU A 79 -8.89 0.47 6.19
CA LEU A 79 -9.07 1.66 7.01
C LEU A 79 -7.77 1.91 7.77
N GLU A 80 -7.25 3.13 7.66
CA GLU A 80 -6.08 3.57 8.41
C GLU A 80 -6.38 4.88 9.14
N PHE A 81 -5.91 4.98 10.37
CA PHE A 81 -5.88 6.21 11.16
C PHE A 81 -4.44 6.67 11.34
N THR A 82 -4.23 7.97 11.25
CA THR A 82 -2.96 8.63 11.57
C THR A 82 -3.17 9.63 12.69
N PHE A 83 -2.37 9.50 13.75
CA PHE A 83 -2.34 10.39 14.90
C PHE A 83 -1.07 11.24 14.82
N LYS A 84 -1.23 12.55 14.61
CA LYS A 84 -0.12 13.51 14.64
C LYS A 84 0.36 13.68 16.07
N LEU A 85 1.61 13.37 16.33
CA LEU A 85 2.24 13.48 17.65
C LEU A 85 3.22 14.66 17.69
N PRO A 86 3.59 15.16 18.88
CA PRO A 86 4.61 16.20 19.01
C PRO A 86 5.95 15.80 18.37
N GLN A 87 6.78 16.80 18.05
CA GLN A 87 8.13 16.61 17.51
C GLN A 87 8.20 15.86 16.17
N ASN A 88 7.19 16.06 15.32
CA ASN A 88 7.08 15.46 13.98
C ASN A 88 6.97 13.93 13.98
N PHE A 89 6.49 13.35 15.07
CA PHE A 89 6.09 11.94 15.08
C PHE A 89 4.66 11.78 14.56
N ALA A 90 4.41 10.62 13.95
CA ALA A 90 3.07 10.17 13.58
C ALA A 90 2.92 8.70 13.98
N LEU A 91 1.82 8.37 14.66
CA LEU A 91 1.42 6.99 14.94
C LEU A 91 0.33 6.60 13.93
N THR A 92 0.46 5.44 13.31
CA THR A 92 -0.56 4.87 12.43
C THR A 92 -1.14 3.60 13.03
N ALA A 93 -2.39 3.33 12.75
CA ALA A 93 -3.04 2.04 13.04
C ALA A 93 -4.09 1.76 11.97
N GLY A 94 -4.17 0.53 11.50
CA GLY A 94 -5.10 0.22 10.43
C GLY A 94 -5.39 -1.26 10.27
N THR A 95 -6.26 -1.54 9.29
CA THR A 95 -6.67 -2.88 8.88
C THR A 95 -6.89 -2.92 7.37
N TRP A 96 -6.63 -4.08 6.78
CA TRP A 96 -6.94 -4.41 5.41
C TRP A 96 -7.54 -5.82 5.36
N TRP A 97 -8.41 -6.07 4.42
CA TRP A 97 -9.13 -7.34 4.32
C TRP A 97 -9.07 -7.88 2.89
N ASP A 98 -8.85 -9.18 2.77
CA ASP A 98 -9.01 -9.90 1.50
C ASP A 98 -10.33 -10.67 1.51
N VAL A 99 -11.26 -10.20 0.69
CA VAL A 99 -12.61 -10.77 0.58
C VAL A 99 -12.82 -11.28 -0.85
N ASN A 100 -12.75 -12.58 -1.04
CA ASN A 100 -12.91 -13.20 -2.35
C ASN A 100 -13.39 -14.67 -2.26
N SER A 101 -13.67 -15.27 -3.40
CA SER A 101 -14.09 -16.68 -3.54
C SER A 101 -13.01 -17.53 -4.23
N LYS A 102 -11.73 -17.10 -4.19
CA LYS A 102 -10.64 -17.69 -4.96
C LYS A 102 -9.94 -18.84 -4.25
N ALA A 103 -10.28 -19.11 -2.98
CA ALA A 103 -9.74 -20.27 -2.28
C ALA A 103 -10.00 -21.56 -3.10
N PRO A 104 -8.99 -22.45 -3.22
CA PRO A 104 -9.14 -23.71 -3.93
C PRO A 104 -10.33 -24.52 -3.44
N ALA A 105 -10.97 -25.27 -4.34
CA ALA A 105 -12.10 -26.12 -3.99
C ALA A 105 -11.74 -27.09 -2.85
N GLY A 106 -12.53 -27.09 -1.78
CA GLY A 106 -12.28 -27.87 -0.58
C GLY A 106 -11.56 -27.12 0.56
N PHE A 107 -11.18 -25.86 0.32
CA PHE A 107 -10.75 -24.93 1.35
C PHE A 107 -11.87 -23.93 1.63
N ASP A 108 -12.41 -23.99 2.84
CA ASP A 108 -13.28 -22.91 3.31
C ASP A 108 -12.46 -21.66 3.54
N ALA A 109 -13.07 -20.49 3.32
CA ALA A 109 -12.42 -19.23 3.70
C ALA A 109 -12.08 -19.29 5.20
N PRO A 110 -10.82 -19.09 5.58
CA PRO A 110 -10.36 -19.40 6.94
C PRO A 110 -11.05 -18.58 8.03
N LEU A 111 -11.55 -17.39 7.67
CA LEU A 111 -12.27 -16.51 8.57
C LEU A 111 -13.80 -16.52 8.33
N GLY A 112 -14.28 -17.38 7.44
CA GLY A 112 -15.69 -17.50 7.07
C GLY A 112 -16.16 -16.42 6.11
N ALA A 113 -17.35 -16.57 5.54
CA ALA A 113 -18.04 -15.57 4.70
C ALA A 113 -17.18 -14.97 3.56
N LYS A 114 -16.25 -15.73 2.96
CA LYS A 114 -15.30 -15.32 1.92
C LYS A 114 -14.16 -14.41 2.38
N ILE A 115 -13.98 -14.19 3.67
CA ILE A 115 -12.83 -13.47 4.21
C ILE A 115 -11.65 -14.43 4.27
N GLN A 116 -10.64 -14.17 3.44
CA GLN A 116 -9.45 -15.02 3.33
C GLN A 116 -8.36 -14.55 4.30
N GLU A 117 -8.23 -13.25 4.48
CA GLU A 117 -7.18 -12.62 5.28
C GLU A 117 -7.69 -11.33 5.92
N ILE A 118 -7.23 -11.05 7.12
CA ILE A 118 -7.35 -9.75 7.78
C ILE A 118 -5.98 -9.35 8.28
N ASP A 119 -5.54 -8.17 7.85
CA ASP A 119 -4.31 -7.57 8.31
C ASP A 119 -4.59 -6.45 9.29
N LEU A 120 -3.80 -6.43 10.35
CA LEU A 120 -3.80 -5.39 11.34
C LEU A 120 -2.38 -4.83 11.45
N TRP A 121 -2.23 -3.51 11.53
CA TRP A 121 -0.92 -2.91 11.73
C TRP A 121 -0.96 -1.74 12.69
N THR A 122 0.20 -1.46 13.24
CA THR A 122 0.53 -0.21 13.92
C THR A 122 1.93 0.22 13.52
N GLY A 123 2.12 1.52 13.35
CA GLY A 123 3.40 2.08 12.92
C GLY A 123 3.72 3.39 13.63
N LEU A 124 5.00 3.69 13.75
CA LEU A 124 5.51 4.98 14.23
C LEU A 124 6.48 5.54 13.21
N ALA A 125 6.25 6.76 12.78
CA ALA A 125 7.12 7.48 11.86
C ALA A 125 7.63 8.78 12.50
N TRP A 126 8.83 9.19 12.12
CA TRP A 126 9.43 10.47 12.45
C TRP A 126 9.92 11.16 11.19
N THR A 127 9.59 12.45 11.07
CA THR A 127 9.94 13.25 9.90
C THR A 127 10.87 14.40 10.30
N TYR A 128 11.94 14.56 9.57
CA TYR A 128 12.84 15.70 9.69
C TYR A 128 13.10 16.31 8.31
N ASP A 129 12.65 17.54 8.12
CA ASP A 129 12.64 18.22 6.82
C ASP A 129 11.97 17.35 5.76
N LYS A 130 12.69 16.88 4.76
CA LYS A 130 12.22 16.00 3.68
C LYS A 130 12.44 14.51 3.95
N PHE A 131 13.02 14.17 5.07
CA PHE A 131 13.36 12.81 5.43
C PHE A 131 12.31 12.21 6.36
N THR A 132 11.84 11.00 6.08
CA THR A 132 10.99 10.24 7.00
C THR A 132 11.57 8.86 7.23
N ILE A 133 11.61 8.44 8.49
CA ILE A 133 11.89 7.08 8.92
C ILE A 133 10.67 6.55 9.66
N GLY A 134 10.21 5.35 9.32
CA GLY A 134 9.06 4.72 9.96
C GLY A 134 9.29 3.24 10.21
N GLY A 135 8.78 2.76 11.33
CA GLY A 135 8.71 1.34 11.64
C GLY A 135 7.25 0.91 11.75
N THR A 136 6.89 -0.24 11.21
CA THR A 136 5.53 -0.81 11.26
C THR A 136 5.59 -2.25 11.70
N TYR A 137 4.70 -2.64 12.61
CA TYR A 137 4.45 -4.02 12.96
C TYR A 137 3.07 -4.44 12.46
N GLN A 138 2.99 -5.62 11.84
CA GLN A 138 1.78 -6.12 11.20
C GLN A 138 1.51 -7.56 11.63
N GLY A 139 0.24 -7.91 11.72
CA GLY A 139 -0.24 -9.27 11.86
C GLY A 139 -1.18 -9.60 10.70
N TRP A 140 -0.82 -10.57 9.89
CA TRP A 140 -1.63 -11.09 8.78
C TRP A 140 -2.32 -12.35 9.25
N ILE A 141 -3.64 -12.31 9.37
CA ILE A 141 -4.45 -13.31 10.06
C ILE A 141 -5.19 -14.17 9.04
N TYR A 142 -4.87 -15.46 9.04
CA TYR A 142 -5.43 -16.48 8.14
C TYR A 142 -6.20 -17.55 8.94
N GLY A 143 -7.16 -17.16 9.74
CA GLY A 143 -7.90 -18.06 10.59
C GLY A 143 -7.05 -18.65 11.72
N GLY A 144 -6.58 -19.89 11.56
CA GLY A 144 -5.81 -20.60 12.59
C GLY A 144 -4.34 -20.22 12.70
N SER A 145 -3.82 -19.42 11.78
CA SER A 145 -2.42 -18.96 11.77
C SER A 145 -2.34 -17.44 11.61
N THR A 146 -1.25 -16.87 12.09
CA THR A 146 -0.95 -15.43 11.93
C THR A 146 0.50 -15.27 11.56
N GLU A 147 0.74 -14.57 10.46
CA GLU A 147 2.06 -14.15 10.01
C GLU A 147 2.40 -12.80 10.65
N GLN A 148 3.57 -12.70 11.26
CA GLN A 148 4.03 -11.47 11.91
C GLN A 148 5.10 -10.82 11.06
N ILE A 149 4.94 -9.53 10.83
CA ILE A 149 5.78 -8.74 9.95
C ILE A 149 6.29 -7.52 10.70
N ALA A 150 7.54 -7.16 10.48
CA ALA A 150 8.11 -5.90 10.91
C ALA A 150 8.79 -5.21 9.74
N ASP A 151 8.39 -3.98 9.44
CA ASP A 151 8.95 -3.17 8.38
C ASP A 151 9.70 -1.96 8.93
N LEU A 152 10.81 -1.64 8.26
CA LEU A 152 11.49 -0.36 8.41
C LEU A 152 11.51 0.35 7.07
N LYS A 153 10.96 1.57 7.01
CA LYS A 153 10.89 2.37 5.79
C LYS A 153 11.64 3.68 5.94
N LEU A 154 12.43 4.00 4.95
CA LEU A 154 13.03 5.31 4.73
C LEU A 154 12.41 5.95 3.50
N SER A 155 12.12 7.24 3.55
CA SER A 155 11.66 7.98 2.38
C SER A 155 12.21 9.41 2.37
N TYR A 156 12.29 9.99 1.16
CA TYR A 156 12.76 11.34 0.94
C TYR A 156 11.81 12.08 0.00
N ASP A 157 11.34 13.24 0.43
CA ASP A 157 10.42 14.08 -0.35
C ASP A 157 11.19 14.89 -1.38
N CYS A 158 11.11 14.45 -2.64
CA CYS A 158 11.62 15.15 -3.82
C CYS A 158 10.81 14.74 -5.06
N LEU A 159 11.22 15.17 -6.24
CA LEU A 159 10.50 14.93 -7.50
C LEU A 159 10.13 13.47 -7.75
N LEU A 160 11.00 12.52 -7.38
CA LEU A 160 10.80 11.08 -7.58
C LEU A 160 10.44 10.33 -6.29
N SER A 161 10.28 11.05 -5.18
CA SER A 161 9.87 10.49 -3.87
C SER A 161 10.47 9.11 -3.57
N PRO A 162 11.82 8.95 -3.57
CA PRO A 162 12.44 7.66 -3.34
C PRO A 162 12.10 7.11 -1.95
N SER A 163 11.94 5.80 -1.88
CA SER A 163 11.74 5.08 -0.63
C SER A 163 12.52 3.77 -0.62
N LEU A 164 12.92 3.32 0.56
CA LEU A 164 13.54 2.04 0.80
C LEU A 164 12.82 1.36 1.94
N THR A 165 12.21 0.22 1.68
CA THR A 165 11.52 -0.59 2.70
C THR A 165 12.31 -1.87 2.92
N TRP A 166 12.65 -2.13 4.18
CA TRP A 166 13.18 -3.39 4.65
C TRP A 166 12.03 -4.15 5.34
N HIS A 167 11.51 -5.14 4.66
CA HIS A 167 10.41 -5.97 5.10
C HIS A 167 10.97 -7.23 5.76
N ASN A 168 10.51 -7.54 6.97
CA ASN A 168 10.91 -8.72 7.71
C ASN A 168 9.69 -9.57 8.10
N ARG A 169 9.65 -10.80 7.61
CA ARG A 169 8.75 -11.83 8.10
C ARG A 169 9.37 -12.47 9.34
N LEU A 170 8.70 -12.34 10.48
CA LEU A 170 9.17 -12.81 11.78
C LEU A 170 8.70 -14.22 12.13
N THR A 171 7.62 -14.68 11.51
CA THR A 171 7.06 -16.03 11.63
C THR A 171 6.90 -16.66 10.25
N GLU A 172 6.85 -17.97 10.16
CA GLU A 172 6.64 -18.66 8.90
C GLU A 172 5.37 -18.20 8.21
N GLY A 173 5.43 -18.05 6.88
CA GLY A 173 4.31 -17.64 6.05
C GLY A 173 3.23 -18.72 5.97
N ALA A 174 1.97 -18.29 5.87
CA ALA A 174 0.82 -19.20 5.71
C ALA A 174 0.95 -20.15 4.51
N SER A 175 1.68 -19.73 3.48
CA SER A 175 1.97 -20.53 2.27
C SER A 175 3.19 -21.46 2.39
N GLY A 176 3.85 -21.51 3.55
CA GLY A 176 5.04 -22.33 3.80
C GLY A 176 6.36 -21.62 3.50
N GLY A 177 6.36 -20.31 3.25
CA GLY A 177 7.57 -19.52 3.15
C GLY A 177 8.26 -19.35 4.49
N ASP A 178 9.60 -19.35 4.52
CA ASP A 178 10.39 -19.19 5.73
C ASP A 178 10.42 -17.73 6.22
N THR A 179 10.81 -17.53 7.47
CA THR A 179 11.16 -16.22 8.01
C THR A 179 12.27 -15.59 7.17
N GLY A 180 12.30 -14.28 7.07
CA GLY A 180 13.33 -13.62 6.27
C GLY A 180 12.98 -12.20 5.87
N SER A 181 13.73 -11.70 4.91
CA SER A 181 13.69 -10.29 4.55
C SER A 181 13.63 -10.05 3.05
N VAL A 182 12.87 -9.02 2.68
CA VAL A 182 12.84 -8.45 1.32
C VAL A 182 13.17 -6.96 1.42
N LEU A 183 14.01 -6.49 0.52
CA LEU A 183 14.34 -5.07 0.37
C LEU A 183 13.61 -4.53 -0.86
N VAL A 184 12.85 -3.45 -0.70
CA VAL A 184 12.11 -2.83 -1.80
C VAL A 184 12.54 -1.37 -1.95
N LEU A 185 13.09 -1.04 -3.11
CA LEU A 185 13.36 0.33 -3.55
C LEU A 185 12.17 0.84 -4.35
N GLY A 186 11.52 1.90 -3.88
CA GLY A 186 10.40 2.56 -4.55
C GLY A 186 10.78 3.93 -5.09
N LEU A 187 10.24 4.28 -6.25
CA LEU A 187 10.26 5.61 -6.84
C LEU A 187 8.84 5.95 -7.26
N SER A 188 8.42 7.20 -7.11
CA SER A 188 7.11 7.64 -7.61
C SER A 188 7.13 9.12 -7.98
N HIS A 189 6.35 9.47 -8.99
CA HIS A 189 6.06 10.86 -9.32
C HIS A 189 4.56 11.03 -9.58
N THR A 190 4.00 12.15 -9.11
CA THR A 190 2.59 12.48 -9.31
C THR A 190 2.48 13.69 -10.24
N PHE A 191 1.63 13.56 -11.24
CA PHE A 191 1.26 14.61 -12.21
C PHE A 191 -0.15 15.10 -11.90
N GLU A 192 -0.34 16.39 -11.77
CA GLU A 192 -1.66 17.01 -11.63
C GLU A 192 -2.20 17.39 -13.02
N LEU A 193 -3.22 16.66 -13.49
CA LEU A 193 -3.84 16.83 -14.80
C LEU A 193 -5.26 17.38 -14.65
N GLY A 194 -5.38 18.66 -14.32
CA GLY A 194 -6.66 19.28 -13.96
C GLY A 194 -7.17 18.70 -12.64
N PRO A 195 -8.37 18.09 -12.59
CA PRO A 195 -8.88 17.46 -11.36
C PRO A 195 -8.32 16.06 -11.13
N VAL A 196 -7.56 15.49 -12.05
CA VAL A 196 -7.00 14.12 -11.95
C VAL A 196 -5.57 14.19 -11.43
N SER A 197 -5.29 13.52 -10.33
CA SER A 197 -3.93 13.21 -9.90
C SER A 197 -3.51 11.87 -10.48
N LEU A 198 -2.38 11.83 -11.19
CA LEU A 198 -1.85 10.65 -11.85
C LEU A 198 -0.46 10.32 -11.31
N SER A 199 -0.29 9.22 -10.59
CA SER A 199 1.00 8.80 -10.08
C SER A 199 1.59 7.62 -10.85
N THR A 200 2.93 7.59 -10.94
CA THR A 200 3.70 6.57 -11.66
C THR A 200 4.69 5.89 -10.73
N PRO A 201 4.25 4.93 -9.91
CA PRO A 201 5.15 4.18 -9.03
C PRO A 201 5.98 3.17 -9.81
N VAL A 202 7.23 3.02 -9.36
CA VAL A 202 8.16 1.99 -9.82
C VAL A 202 8.79 1.35 -8.61
N ASN A 203 8.78 0.02 -8.50
CA ASN A 203 9.43 -0.71 -7.42
C ASN A 203 10.42 -1.73 -7.96
N PHE A 204 11.50 -1.92 -7.20
CA PHE A 204 12.51 -2.95 -7.40
C PHE A 204 12.68 -3.69 -6.09
N ALA A 205 12.48 -5.01 -6.11
CA ALA A 205 12.58 -5.83 -4.92
C ALA A 205 13.68 -6.87 -5.03
N TYR A 206 14.37 -7.06 -3.93
CA TYR A 206 15.42 -8.05 -3.75
C TYR A 206 15.13 -8.89 -2.50
N CYS A 207 15.04 -10.20 -2.66
CA CYS A 207 14.87 -11.15 -1.57
C CYS A 207 16.23 -11.43 -0.94
N LEU A 208 16.38 -11.11 0.36
CA LEU A 208 17.65 -11.25 1.07
C LEU A 208 17.86 -12.65 1.65
N THR A 209 16.78 -13.43 1.76
CA THR A 209 16.75 -14.73 2.44
C THR A 209 16.27 -15.81 1.49
N GLU A 210 16.98 -16.94 1.45
CA GLU A 210 16.51 -18.15 0.76
C GLU A 210 15.19 -18.63 1.36
N ASP A 211 14.38 -19.29 0.55
CA ASP A 211 13.09 -19.91 0.97
C ASP A 211 12.03 -18.94 1.49
N PHE A 212 12.24 -17.61 1.37
CA PHE A 212 11.21 -16.63 1.71
C PHE A 212 9.88 -16.89 0.96
N ASN A 213 9.96 -17.26 -0.32
CA ASN A 213 8.83 -17.65 -1.16
C ASN A 213 8.74 -19.17 -1.37
N ARG A 214 9.29 -19.97 -0.46
CA ARG A 214 9.17 -21.43 -0.55
C ARG A 214 7.71 -21.85 -0.56
N ASN A 215 7.42 -22.88 -1.35
CA ASN A 215 6.13 -23.54 -1.37
C ASN A 215 6.32 -25.05 -1.23
N GLN A 216 5.55 -25.70 -0.38
CA GLN A 216 5.68 -27.14 -0.12
C GLN A 216 5.54 -28.00 -1.39
N ALA A 217 4.74 -27.55 -2.36
CA ALA A 217 4.51 -28.29 -3.61
C ALA A 217 5.57 -28.00 -4.68
N LEU A 218 6.18 -26.80 -4.69
CA LEU A 218 7.08 -26.33 -5.74
C LEU A 218 8.55 -26.40 -5.33
N GLY A 219 8.84 -26.54 -4.04
CA GLY A 219 10.20 -26.59 -3.50
C GLY A 219 10.72 -25.25 -3.01
N GLY A 220 12.05 -25.13 -2.91
CA GLY A 220 12.72 -23.94 -2.40
C GLY A 220 12.66 -22.73 -3.33
N SER A 221 12.98 -21.54 -2.79
CA SER A 221 13.13 -20.30 -3.55
C SER A 221 14.48 -19.65 -3.26
N GLY A 222 15.06 -18.99 -4.27
CA GLY A 222 16.35 -18.31 -4.14
C GLY A 222 16.26 -16.96 -3.40
N ASN A 223 17.43 -16.46 -3.02
CA ASN A 223 17.65 -15.11 -2.50
C ASN A 223 18.34 -14.28 -3.57
N ASP A 224 17.59 -13.53 -4.33
CA ASP A 224 18.08 -12.71 -5.43
C ASP A 224 17.06 -11.63 -5.79
N TYR A 225 17.23 -11.01 -6.97
CA TYR A 225 16.22 -10.15 -7.57
C TYR A 225 14.85 -10.86 -7.59
N ALA A 226 13.87 -10.24 -6.93
CA ALA A 226 12.53 -10.80 -6.81
C ALA A 226 11.60 -10.30 -7.92
N TYR A 227 11.47 -8.97 -8.04
CA TYR A 227 10.59 -8.38 -9.05
C TYR A 227 10.87 -6.89 -9.31
N THR A 228 10.36 -6.42 -10.44
CA THR A 228 10.14 -5.02 -10.75
C THR A 228 8.66 -4.81 -11.03
N SER A 229 8.09 -3.73 -10.51
CA SER A 229 6.75 -3.29 -10.89
C SER A 229 6.76 -1.85 -11.40
N VAL A 230 5.90 -1.57 -12.39
CA VAL A 230 5.66 -0.23 -12.92
C VAL A 230 4.16 0.01 -12.95
N GLY A 231 3.71 1.03 -12.24
CA GLY A 231 2.31 1.36 -12.09
C GLY A 231 1.91 2.67 -12.74
N LEU A 232 0.62 2.80 -12.95
CA LEU A 232 -0.08 4.04 -13.28
C LEU A 232 -1.34 4.08 -12.44
N GLN A 233 -1.45 5.06 -11.52
CA GLN A 233 -2.55 5.19 -10.59
C GLN A 233 -3.20 6.55 -10.77
N ALA A 234 -4.52 6.57 -10.90
CA ALA A 234 -5.32 7.78 -11.06
C ALA A 234 -6.26 7.98 -9.88
N SER A 235 -6.40 9.23 -9.45
CA SER A 235 -7.39 9.65 -8.47
C SER A 235 -8.19 10.83 -9.02
N TYR A 236 -9.51 10.80 -8.86
CA TYR A 236 -10.42 11.85 -9.27
C TYR A 236 -11.33 12.24 -8.09
N PRO A 237 -11.27 13.49 -7.59
CA PRO A 237 -12.08 13.93 -6.45
C PRO A 237 -13.57 13.98 -6.81
N LEU A 238 -14.43 13.54 -5.88
CA LEU A 238 -15.86 13.53 -6.01
C LEU A 238 -16.49 14.73 -5.26
N GLU A 239 -16.18 15.94 -5.71
CA GLU A 239 -16.58 17.21 -5.06
C GLU A 239 -18.10 17.35 -4.82
N PHE A 240 -18.94 16.61 -5.57
CA PHE A 240 -20.40 16.64 -5.42
C PHE A 240 -20.93 16.02 -4.12
N LEU A 241 -20.08 15.25 -3.40
CA LEU A 241 -20.50 14.64 -2.12
C LEU A 241 -20.50 15.61 -0.94
N GLY A 242 -19.84 16.77 -1.09
CA GLY A 242 -19.74 17.80 -0.06
C GLY A 242 -18.82 17.40 1.11
N ASP A 243 -18.16 18.38 1.69
CA ASP A 243 -17.07 18.22 2.67
C ASP A 243 -17.50 17.56 3.99
N CYS A 244 -18.80 17.60 4.35
CA CYS A 244 -19.28 17.02 5.60
C CYS A 244 -19.25 15.48 5.65
N TYR A 245 -18.99 14.82 4.52
CA TYR A 245 -18.87 13.36 4.43
C TYR A 245 -17.42 12.91 4.24
N GLY A 246 -16.44 13.82 4.39
CA GLY A 246 -15.03 13.59 4.06
C GLY A 246 -14.74 13.81 2.57
N GLU A 247 -13.46 13.80 2.22
CA GLU A 247 -13.00 14.00 0.84
C GLU A 247 -12.98 12.67 0.09
N TRP A 248 -13.95 12.46 -0.78
CA TRP A 248 -14.08 11.25 -1.56
C TRP A 248 -13.40 11.35 -2.92
N SER A 249 -12.76 10.27 -3.34
CA SER A 249 -12.15 10.16 -4.66
C SER A 249 -12.48 8.81 -5.29
N LEU A 250 -12.66 8.83 -6.61
CA LEU A 250 -12.63 7.63 -7.43
C LEU A 250 -11.15 7.30 -7.70
N ILE A 251 -10.76 6.06 -7.43
CA ILE A 251 -9.40 5.57 -7.66
C ILE A 251 -9.39 4.47 -8.70
N SER A 252 -8.34 4.43 -9.52
CA SER A 252 -8.13 3.36 -10.51
C SER A 252 -6.65 3.22 -10.81
N GLY A 253 -6.21 2.00 -11.11
CA GLY A 253 -4.80 1.76 -11.39
C GLY A 253 -4.53 0.55 -12.25
N LEU A 254 -3.36 0.58 -12.87
CA LEU A 254 -2.76 -0.52 -13.61
C LEU A 254 -1.34 -0.70 -13.09
N THR A 255 -0.89 -1.94 -12.89
CA THR A 255 0.50 -2.23 -12.52
C THR A 255 0.99 -3.44 -13.29
N TYR A 256 2.13 -3.29 -13.94
CA TYR A 256 2.79 -4.38 -14.65
C TYR A 256 3.95 -4.90 -13.83
N TYR A 257 4.03 -6.23 -13.70
CA TYR A 257 5.05 -6.95 -12.93
C TYR A 257 5.97 -7.75 -13.83
N TRP A 258 7.27 -7.72 -13.52
CA TRP A 258 8.30 -8.64 -13.97
C TRP A 258 8.87 -9.34 -12.75
N THR A 259 8.66 -10.63 -12.59
CA THR A 259 9.08 -11.41 -11.42
C THR A 259 10.12 -12.45 -11.80
N SER A 260 10.93 -12.84 -10.84
CA SER A 260 11.90 -13.93 -10.99
C SER A 260 11.27 -15.27 -10.62
N GLY A 261 11.19 -16.19 -11.56
CA GLY A 261 10.65 -17.53 -11.30
C GLY A 261 11.50 -18.39 -10.36
N SER A 262 12.79 -18.07 -10.17
CA SER A 262 13.66 -18.74 -9.19
C SER A 262 13.45 -18.23 -7.76
N VAL A 263 12.94 -16.98 -7.60
CA VAL A 263 12.70 -16.35 -6.30
C VAL A 263 11.21 -16.39 -5.94
N ILE A 264 10.33 -16.30 -6.93
CA ILE A 264 8.86 -16.36 -6.75
C ILE A 264 8.31 -17.47 -7.66
N PRO A 265 8.54 -18.75 -7.32
CA PRO A 265 8.15 -19.87 -8.19
C PRO A 265 6.63 -20.13 -8.24
N GLN A 266 5.85 -19.51 -7.34
CA GLN A 266 4.40 -19.68 -7.27
C GLN A 266 3.63 -18.92 -8.35
N ASN A 267 4.24 -17.90 -8.96
CA ASN A 267 3.57 -17.13 -9.99
C ASN A 267 3.33 -17.98 -11.25
N PRO A 268 2.10 -18.02 -11.80
CA PRO A 268 1.79 -18.79 -13.00
C PRO A 268 2.59 -18.31 -14.21
N THR A 269 2.99 -17.04 -14.20
CA THR A 269 3.83 -16.39 -15.21
C THR A 269 4.70 -15.33 -14.55
N ASN A 270 5.90 -15.14 -15.11
CA ASN A 270 6.85 -14.13 -14.61
C ASN A 270 6.51 -12.70 -15.07
N LYS A 271 5.46 -12.53 -15.86
CA LYS A 271 5.04 -11.22 -16.40
C LYS A 271 3.53 -11.17 -16.41
N PHE A 272 2.96 -10.20 -15.71
CA PHE A 272 1.52 -10.05 -15.65
C PHE A 272 1.11 -8.59 -15.38
N LEU A 273 -0.12 -8.26 -15.74
CA LEU A 273 -0.75 -6.96 -15.52
C LEU A 273 -1.83 -7.11 -14.47
N THR A 274 -1.82 -6.23 -13.48
CA THR A 274 -2.89 -6.09 -12.50
C THR A 274 -3.64 -4.79 -12.72
N TYR A 275 -4.88 -4.73 -12.26
CA TYR A 275 -5.66 -3.50 -12.24
C TYR A 275 -6.52 -3.45 -10.98
N ASN A 276 -6.81 -2.22 -10.57
CA ASN A 276 -7.73 -1.93 -9.47
C ASN A 276 -8.66 -0.78 -9.83
N PHE A 277 -9.78 -0.71 -9.13
CA PHE A 277 -10.63 0.47 -9.09
C PHE A 277 -11.41 0.50 -7.78
N GLY A 278 -11.82 1.68 -7.36
CA GLY A 278 -12.52 1.80 -6.09
C GLY A 278 -12.80 3.24 -5.69
N LEU A 279 -13.16 3.39 -4.44
CA LEU A 279 -13.38 4.65 -3.78
C LEU A 279 -12.39 4.79 -2.61
N SER A 280 -11.89 6.00 -2.42
CA SER A 280 -11.12 6.40 -1.24
C SER A 280 -11.80 7.58 -0.59
N ALA A 281 -11.85 7.59 0.74
CA ALA A 281 -12.35 8.71 1.53
C ALA A 281 -11.33 9.09 2.59
N SER A 282 -10.96 10.36 2.66
CA SER A 282 -10.16 10.92 3.77
C SER A 282 -10.99 11.83 4.66
N PHE A 283 -10.72 11.81 5.96
CA PHE A 283 -11.47 12.52 6.99
C PHE A 283 -10.61 12.82 8.22
#